data_5fc2da4e4614cfffc646eaca996c986b
#
_entry.id   5fc2da4e4614cfffc646eaca996c986b
#
_cell.length_a   1.000
_cell.length_b   1.000
_cell.length_c   1.000
_cell.angle_alpha   90.00
_cell.angle_beta   90.00
_cell.angle_gamma   90.00
#
_symmetry.space_group_name_H-M   'P 1'
#
loop_
_entity.id
_entity.type
_entity.pdbx_description
1 polymer ?
#
loop_
_entity_poly.entity_id
_entity_poly.type
_entity_poly.pdbx_seq_one_letter_code
_entity_poly.pdbx_strand_id
1 'polypeptide(L)'
;MTSRVLIIGGYGNFGGYIARDLAADPNIVLLIGGRSKEKADAFAASLGAANRAEGCAVDIDADIGSSLRKIAPDVVIHTTGPFQMQDHRVARAAIACGAHYLDLADARQFVATIGELDAGAKEAGVAIIAGASSVPCLTAAFIDHYRSAFASLRSASYGIAAAQATNRGLATAAAILSYVGKPFFVLRRSMPRRVFGWQGLRAVRYPELGVRLFGYCDIPDLELFPPAIRTYAISSLSPGMR
;
A
#
# COMPACT_ATOMS: atom_id res chain seq x y z
N MET A 1 -13.98 -6.08 23.79
CA MET A 1 -12.94 -5.01 23.87
C MET A 1 -13.06 -4.16 22.63
N THR A 2 -12.93 -2.86 22.74
CA THR A 2 -13.05 -1.93 21.62
C THR A 2 -11.65 -1.53 21.17
N SER A 3 -11.32 -1.68 19.89
CA SER A 3 -10.00 -1.33 19.34
C SER A 3 -10.00 0.09 18.78
N ARG A 4 -8.98 0.88 19.11
CA ARG A 4 -8.76 2.24 18.60
C ARG A 4 -7.91 2.15 17.33
N VAL A 5 -8.51 2.41 16.18
CA VAL A 5 -7.85 2.29 14.87
C VAL A 5 -7.61 3.67 14.29
N LEU A 6 -6.34 4.09 14.21
CA LEU A 6 -5.94 5.34 13.56
C LEU A 6 -5.65 5.10 12.09
N ILE A 7 -6.37 5.82 11.23
CA ILE A 7 -6.11 5.83 9.78
C ILE A 7 -5.41 7.13 9.41
N ILE A 8 -4.09 7.11 9.21
CA ILE A 8 -3.32 8.26 8.75
C ILE A 8 -3.59 8.46 7.25
N GLY A 9 -4.11 9.64 6.88
CA GLY A 9 -4.69 9.89 5.55
C GLY A 9 -6.15 9.44 5.45
N GLY A 10 -6.87 9.36 6.58
CA GLY A 10 -8.19 8.76 6.72
C GLY A 10 -9.30 9.41 5.90
N TYR A 11 -9.18 10.69 5.54
CA TYR A 11 -10.09 11.38 4.60
C TYR A 11 -9.54 11.43 3.16
N GLY A 12 -8.42 10.75 2.89
CA GLY A 12 -7.87 10.57 1.56
C GLY A 12 -8.62 9.52 0.75
N ASN A 13 -8.15 9.29 -0.48
CA ASN A 13 -8.82 8.36 -1.39
C ASN A 13 -8.93 6.94 -0.79
N PHE A 14 -7.80 6.31 -0.44
CA PHE A 14 -7.79 4.95 0.12
C PHE A 14 -8.23 4.91 1.58
N GLY A 15 -7.73 5.85 2.41
CA GLY A 15 -8.10 5.93 3.81
C GLY A 15 -9.60 6.09 4.00
N GLY A 16 -10.26 6.87 3.14
CA GLY A 16 -11.70 7.07 3.18
C GLY A 16 -12.51 5.82 2.83
N TYR A 17 -12.04 4.94 1.93
CA TYR A 17 -12.67 3.64 1.69
C TYR A 17 -12.54 2.73 2.91
N ILE A 18 -11.31 2.60 3.44
CA ILE A 18 -11.05 1.78 4.63
C ILE A 18 -11.88 2.26 5.82
N ALA A 19 -11.94 3.58 6.04
CA ALA A 19 -12.72 4.14 7.14
C ALA A 19 -14.21 3.80 7.03
N ARG A 20 -14.80 3.86 5.83
CA ARG A 20 -16.21 3.50 5.61
C ARG A 20 -16.48 2.02 5.87
N ASP A 21 -15.57 1.14 5.45
CA ASP A 21 -15.72 -0.30 5.67
C ASP A 21 -15.60 -0.63 7.17
N LEU A 22 -14.60 -0.08 7.85
CA LEU A 22 -14.41 -0.29 9.30
C LEU A 22 -15.49 0.36 10.15
N ALA A 23 -16.15 1.40 9.63
CA ALA A 23 -17.22 2.10 10.33
C ALA A 23 -18.42 1.20 10.66
N ALA A 24 -18.62 0.10 10.00
CA ALA A 24 -19.69 -0.85 10.26
C ALA A 24 -19.46 -1.72 11.51
N ASP A 25 -18.20 -1.83 11.99
CA ASP A 25 -17.89 -2.66 13.16
C ASP A 25 -18.05 -1.87 14.48
N PRO A 26 -18.99 -2.27 15.37
CA PRO A 26 -19.22 -1.59 16.64
C PRO A 26 -18.05 -1.72 17.63
N ASN A 27 -17.13 -2.64 17.41
CA ASN A 27 -15.95 -2.86 18.25
C ASN A 27 -14.76 -1.97 17.85
N ILE A 28 -14.92 -1.10 16.85
CA ILE A 28 -13.87 -0.19 16.39
C ILE A 28 -14.21 1.26 16.77
N VAL A 29 -13.24 1.95 17.36
CA VAL A 29 -13.22 3.41 17.45
C VAL A 29 -12.31 3.92 16.35
N LEU A 30 -12.87 4.64 15.39
CA LEU A 30 -12.12 5.17 14.26
C LEU A 30 -11.50 6.53 14.59
N LEU A 31 -10.21 6.65 14.37
CA LEU A 31 -9.43 7.86 14.50
C LEU A 31 -9.00 8.30 13.10
N ILE A 32 -9.62 9.35 12.60
CA ILE A 32 -9.38 9.84 11.23
C ILE A 32 -8.22 10.82 11.27
N GLY A 33 -7.02 10.34 10.91
CA GLY A 33 -5.79 11.11 10.95
C GLY A 33 -5.48 11.86 9.66
N GLY A 34 -5.02 13.09 9.79
CA GLY A 34 -4.51 13.88 8.67
C GLY A 34 -4.08 15.27 9.08
N ARG A 35 -3.42 16.04 8.19
CA ARG A 35 -2.85 17.36 8.50
C ARG A 35 -3.88 18.41 8.88
N SER A 36 -5.10 18.36 8.30
CA SER A 36 -6.18 19.28 8.68
C SER A 36 -7.15 18.57 9.61
N LYS A 37 -7.22 19.05 10.86
CA LYS A 37 -8.16 18.52 11.85
C LYS A 37 -9.61 18.79 11.44
N GLU A 38 -9.91 19.95 10.86
CA GLU A 38 -11.26 20.30 10.39
C GLU A 38 -11.77 19.31 9.34
N LYS A 39 -10.91 18.93 8.37
CA LYS A 39 -11.27 17.93 7.34
C LYS A 39 -11.45 16.55 7.95
N ALA A 40 -10.62 16.20 8.91
CA ALA A 40 -10.70 14.93 9.63
C ALA A 40 -12.00 14.84 10.44
N ASP A 41 -12.36 15.89 11.18
CA ASP A 41 -13.62 15.97 11.95
C ASP A 41 -14.84 15.92 11.03
N ALA A 42 -14.84 16.69 9.94
CA ALA A 42 -15.93 16.70 8.97
C ALA A 42 -16.14 15.32 8.33
N PHE A 43 -15.03 14.62 8.00
CA PHE A 43 -15.12 13.28 7.45
C PHE A 43 -15.59 12.26 8.49
N ALA A 44 -15.09 12.32 9.73
CA ALA A 44 -15.53 11.46 10.83
C ALA A 44 -17.03 11.62 11.08
N ALA A 45 -17.55 12.86 11.12
CA ALA A 45 -18.97 13.14 11.25
C ALA A 45 -19.81 12.56 10.09
N SER A 46 -19.27 12.48 8.89
CA SER A 46 -19.95 11.91 7.71
C SER A 46 -20.10 10.38 7.74
N LEU A 47 -19.38 9.68 8.62
CA LEU A 47 -19.46 8.23 8.76
C LEU A 47 -20.71 7.73 9.51
N GLY A 48 -21.49 8.65 10.09
CA GLY A 48 -22.75 8.37 10.76
C GLY A 48 -22.65 8.16 12.27
N ALA A 49 -23.75 8.37 12.97
CA ALA A 49 -23.80 8.39 14.45
C ALA A 49 -23.61 7.02 15.12
N ALA A 50 -23.74 5.93 14.39
CA ALA A 50 -23.50 4.58 14.92
C ALA A 50 -22.03 4.31 15.24
N ASN A 51 -21.12 5.16 14.75
CA ASN A 51 -19.68 4.96 14.83
C ASN A 51 -19.03 5.97 15.76
N ARG A 52 -18.16 5.46 16.59
CA ARG A 52 -17.24 6.29 17.36
C ARG A 52 -16.10 6.71 16.47
N ALA A 53 -16.32 7.74 15.64
CA ALA A 53 -15.30 8.31 14.79
C ALA A 53 -14.95 9.72 15.24
N GLU A 54 -13.66 10.01 15.34
CA GLU A 54 -13.14 11.33 15.69
C GLU A 54 -11.98 11.74 14.79
N GLY A 55 -11.85 13.03 14.48
CA GLY A 55 -10.73 13.56 13.70
C GLY A 55 -9.50 13.80 14.58
N CYS A 56 -8.34 13.52 14.03
CA CYS A 56 -7.05 13.75 14.66
C CYS A 56 -6.12 14.55 13.75
N ALA A 57 -5.45 15.59 14.27
CA ALA A 57 -4.38 16.24 13.55
C ALA A 57 -3.13 15.34 13.60
N VAL A 58 -2.71 14.85 12.44
CA VAL A 58 -1.52 14.00 12.29
C VAL A 58 -0.75 14.44 11.06
N ASP A 59 0.51 14.84 11.28
CA ASP A 59 1.46 15.10 10.21
C ASP A 59 2.64 14.13 10.36
N ILE A 60 2.88 13.31 9.34
CA ILE A 60 3.96 12.31 9.34
C ILE A 60 5.35 12.94 9.21
N ASP A 61 5.43 14.18 8.75
CA ASP A 61 6.68 14.93 8.60
C ASP A 61 7.03 15.77 9.84
N ALA A 62 6.10 15.86 10.81
CA ALA A 62 6.33 16.45 12.12
C ALA A 62 6.74 15.39 13.17
N ASP A 63 6.58 15.69 14.46
CA ASP A 63 6.81 14.72 15.55
C ASP A 63 5.66 13.70 15.62
N ILE A 64 5.73 12.71 14.75
CA ILE A 64 4.75 11.61 14.69
C ILE A 64 4.74 10.80 15.99
N GLY A 65 5.88 10.63 16.66
CA GLY A 65 5.98 9.90 17.92
C GLY A 65 5.16 10.56 19.03
N SER A 66 5.25 11.88 19.19
CA SER A 66 4.41 12.62 20.14
C SER A 66 2.94 12.54 19.79
N SER A 67 2.60 12.63 18.49
CA SER A 67 1.22 12.53 18.02
C SER A 67 0.62 11.16 18.36
N LEU A 68 1.31 10.06 18.09
CA LEU A 68 0.82 8.71 18.38
C LEU A 68 0.69 8.44 19.88
N ARG A 69 1.65 8.89 20.70
CA ARG A 69 1.54 8.77 22.17
C ARG A 69 0.30 9.49 22.71
N LYS A 70 -0.01 10.68 22.19
CA LYS A 70 -1.21 11.45 22.60
C LYS A 70 -2.52 10.81 22.16
N ILE A 71 -2.54 10.26 20.95
CA ILE A 71 -3.72 9.60 20.34
C ILE A 71 -3.94 8.23 20.98
N ALA A 72 -2.87 7.52 21.36
CA ALA A 72 -2.87 6.17 21.92
C ALA A 72 -3.73 5.18 21.09
N PRO A 73 -3.40 4.93 19.81
CA PRO A 73 -4.09 3.93 19.01
C PRO A 73 -3.61 2.51 19.35
N ASP A 74 -4.49 1.51 19.19
CA ASP A 74 -4.11 0.10 19.21
C ASP A 74 -3.56 -0.35 17.84
N VAL A 75 -4.09 0.25 16.76
CA VAL A 75 -3.70 -0.05 15.38
C VAL A 75 -3.51 1.24 14.60
N VAL A 76 -2.43 1.33 13.84
CA VAL A 76 -2.16 2.41 12.89
C VAL A 76 -2.24 1.87 11.47
N ILE A 77 -3.14 2.42 10.64
CA ILE A 77 -3.23 2.16 9.21
C ILE A 77 -2.69 3.38 8.46
N HIS A 78 -1.55 3.21 7.80
CA HIS A 78 -0.86 4.30 7.09
C HIS A 78 -1.20 4.27 5.60
N THR A 79 -1.95 5.29 5.14
CA THR A 79 -2.42 5.39 3.76
C THR A 79 -1.87 6.61 3.00
N THR A 80 -0.95 7.37 3.61
CA THR A 80 -0.40 8.58 3.00
C THR A 80 0.81 8.28 2.12
N GLY A 81 0.58 7.98 0.84
CA GLY A 81 1.64 7.92 -0.17
C GLY A 81 2.09 9.30 -0.68
N PRO A 82 3.08 9.37 -1.59
CA PRO A 82 3.82 8.25 -2.15
C PRO A 82 4.87 7.69 -1.19
N PHE A 83 5.00 6.37 -1.11
CA PHE A 83 5.95 5.69 -0.21
C PHE A 83 7.38 5.66 -0.75
N GLN A 84 7.59 5.98 -2.02
CA GLN A 84 8.90 5.94 -2.68
C GLN A 84 9.94 6.90 -2.08
N MET A 85 9.50 7.90 -1.32
CA MET A 85 10.35 8.90 -0.69
C MET A 85 10.25 8.88 0.85
N GLN A 86 9.56 7.90 1.42
CA GLN A 86 9.38 7.78 2.86
C GLN A 86 10.37 6.80 3.47
N ASP A 87 10.64 7.01 4.75
CA ASP A 87 11.29 6.07 5.64
C ASP A 87 10.26 5.38 6.57
N HIS A 88 10.73 4.52 7.46
CA HIS A 88 9.87 3.80 8.41
C HIS A 88 9.53 4.58 9.68
N ARG A 89 9.54 5.93 9.67
CA ARG A 89 9.30 6.75 10.87
C ARG A 89 7.95 6.49 11.52
N VAL A 90 6.90 6.31 10.71
CA VAL A 90 5.55 6.02 11.22
C VAL A 90 5.49 4.64 11.87
N ALA A 91 6.06 3.62 11.24
CA ALA A 91 6.13 2.27 11.81
C ALA A 91 6.95 2.23 13.10
N ARG A 92 8.12 2.91 13.16
CA ARG A 92 8.89 3.05 14.38
C ARG A 92 8.12 3.74 15.51
N ALA A 93 7.36 4.78 15.18
CA ALA A 93 6.53 5.48 16.16
C ALA A 93 5.38 4.61 16.67
N ALA A 94 4.78 3.78 15.79
CA ALA A 94 3.76 2.81 16.18
C ALA A 94 4.32 1.76 17.15
N ILE A 95 5.49 1.17 16.85
CA ILE A 95 6.18 0.25 17.75
C ILE A 95 6.43 0.90 19.12
N ALA A 96 6.97 2.13 19.13
CA ALA A 96 7.31 2.85 20.35
C ALA A 96 6.10 3.21 21.23
N CYS A 97 4.88 3.21 20.71
CA CYS A 97 3.65 3.39 21.48
C CYS A 97 2.85 2.10 21.69
N GLY A 98 3.38 0.93 21.30
CA GLY A 98 2.74 -0.36 21.48
C GLY A 98 1.56 -0.61 20.53
N ALA A 99 1.52 0.06 19.39
CA ALA A 99 0.47 -0.09 18.39
C ALA A 99 0.89 -1.04 17.26
N HIS A 100 -0.04 -1.87 16.79
CA HIS A 100 0.13 -2.58 15.53
C HIS A 100 0.17 -1.61 14.35
N TYR A 101 0.88 -1.96 13.29
CA TYR A 101 1.04 -1.10 12.12
C TYR A 101 0.74 -1.85 10.82
N LEU A 102 -0.02 -1.18 9.92
CA LEU A 102 -0.23 -1.62 8.54
C LEU A 102 -0.04 -0.44 7.60
N ASP A 103 0.50 -0.69 6.40
CA ASP A 103 0.52 0.31 5.33
C ASP A 103 0.10 -0.25 3.97
N LEU A 104 -0.14 0.65 3.03
CA LEU A 104 -0.51 0.33 1.66
C LEU A 104 0.65 0.53 0.68
N ALA A 105 1.89 0.42 1.16
CA ALA A 105 3.08 0.70 0.35
C ALA A 105 3.17 -0.21 -0.88
N ASP A 106 3.45 0.41 -2.01
CA ASP A 106 3.80 -0.23 -3.29
C ASP A 106 5.26 0.09 -3.70
N ALA A 107 6.00 0.76 -2.82
CA ALA A 107 7.39 1.14 -3.03
C ALA A 107 8.32 -0.03 -2.68
N ARG A 108 9.05 -0.55 -3.68
CA ARG A 108 9.89 -1.75 -3.56
C ARG A 108 10.86 -1.67 -2.38
N GLN A 109 11.65 -0.60 -2.29
CA GLN A 109 12.65 -0.45 -1.24
C GLN A 109 12.01 -0.30 0.14
N PHE A 110 10.91 0.44 0.25
CA PHE A 110 10.20 0.63 1.51
C PHE A 110 9.68 -0.71 2.06
N VAL A 111 9.04 -1.51 1.23
CA VAL A 111 8.53 -2.82 1.65
C VAL A 111 9.66 -3.82 1.94
N ALA A 112 10.72 -3.82 1.13
CA ALA A 112 11.85 -4.75 1.31
C ALA A 112 12.60 -4.56 2.63
N THR A 113 12.67 -3.33 3.14
CA THR A 113 13.43 -2.99 4.36
C THR A 113 12.61 -2.98 5.65
N ILE A 114 11.30 -3.25 5.60
CA ILE A 114 10.45 -3.27 6.80
C ILE A 114 10.92 -4.28 7.85
N GLY A 115 11.54 -5.39 7.40
CA GLY A 115 12.11 -6.42 8.27
C GLY A 115 13.19 -5.92 9.24
N GLU A 116 13.79 -4.77 8.98
CA GLU A 116 14.74 -4.12 9.92
C GLU A 116 14.08 -3.76 11.26
N LEU A 117 12.75 -3.68 11.30
CA LEU A 117 11.98 -3.36 12.50
C LEU A 117 11.53 -4.58 13.29
N ASP A 118 11.80 -5.80 12.81
CA ASP A 118 11.27 -7.06 13.37
C ASP A 118 11.62 -7.25 14.86
N ALA A 119 12.87 -6.98 15.23
CA ALA A 119 13.32 -7.12 16.62
C ALA A 119 12.55 -6.20 17.57
N GLY A 120 12.42 -4.91 17.23
CA GLY A 120 11.67 -3.96 18.04
C GLY A 120 10.18 -4.25 18.09
N ALA A 121 9.59 -4.73 16.99
CA ALA A 121 8.19 -5.11 16.96
C ALA A 121 7.91 -6.32 17.87
N LYS A 122 8.79 -7.33 17.86
CA LYS A 122 8.70 -8.50 18.74
C LYS A 122 8.85 -8.11 20.22
N GLU A 123 9.80 -7.24 20.54
CA GLU A 123 9.99 -6.75 21.90
C GLU A 123 8.76 -5.99 22.41
N ALA A 124 8.15 -5.16 21.55
CA ALA A 124 6.92 -4.44 21.88
C ALA A 124 5.64 -5.31 21.81
N GLY A 125 5.72 -6.54 21.36
CA GLY A 125 4.56 -7.45 21.21
C GLY A 125 3.55 -7.00 20.15
N VAL A 126 4.01 -6.29 19.10
CA VAL A 126 3.15 -5.75 18.04
C VAL A 126 3.46 -6.35 16.67
N ALA A 127 2.46 -6.36 15.79
CA ALA A 127 2.60 -6.77 14.39
C ALA A 127 2.87 -5.55 13.50
N ILE A 128 3.81 -5.69 12.56
CA ILE A 128 4.13 -4.68 11.55
C ILE A 128 3.96 -5.30 10.17
N ILE A 129 3.07 -4.75 9.36
CA ILE A 129 2.72 -5.26 8.03
C ILE A 129 2.89 -4.13 7.00
N ALA A 130 3.86 -4.27 6.10
CA ALA A 130 4.01 -3.35 4.98
C ALA A 130 3.46 -3.95 3.69
N GLY A 131 2.89 -3.10 2.84
CA GLY A 131 2.39 -3.50 1.53
C GLY A 131 1.06 -4.27 1.55
N ALA A 132 0.16 -3.99 2.51
CA ALA A 132 -1.19 -4.55 2.53
C ALA A 132 -2.06 -3.96 1.40
N SER A 133 -1.65 -4.15 0.16
CA SER A 133 -2.18 -3.55 -1.05
C SER A 133 -2.29 -4.57 -2.19
N SER A 134 -2.67 -4.13 -3.40
CA SER A 134 -2.76 -5.00 -4.58
C SER A 134 -1.42 -5.68 -4.88
N VAL A 135 -0.32 -4.95 -4.72
CA VAL A 135 1.05 -5.45 -4.74
C VAL A 135 1.74 -4.97 -3.47
N PRO A 136 2.37 -5.89 -2.71
CA PRO A 136 2.59 -7.32 -2.97
C PRO A 136 1.51 -8.26 -2.40
N CYS A 137 0.54 -7.78 -1.59
CA CYS A 137 -0.31 -8.66 -0.80
C CYS A 137 -1.24 -9.53 -1.68
N LEU A 138 -2.03 -8.90 -2.58
CA LEU A 138 -2.97 -9.64 -3.42
C LEU A 138 -2.24 -10.53 -4.43
N THR A 139 -1.11 -10.07 -5.00
CA THR A 139 -0.30 -10.89 -5.92
C THR A 139 0.27 -12.13 -5.24
N ALA A 140 0.75 -12.01 -4.00
CA ALA A 140 1.20 -13.16 -3.20
C ALA A 140 0.05 -14.13 -2.93
N ALA A 141 -1.11 -13.63 -2.50
CA ALA A 141 -2.29 -14.45 -2.24
C ALA A 141 -2.76 -15.23 -3.49
N PHE A 142 -2.74 -14.62 -4.68
CA PHE A 142 -3.03 -15.30 -5.93
C PHE A 142 -2.02 -16.40 -6.24
N ILE A 143 -0.74 -16.15 -6.07
CA ILE A 143 0.31 -17.16 -6.30
C ILE A 143 0.11 -18.34 -5.36
N ASP A 144 -0.12 -18.09 -4.08
CA ASP A 144 -0.32 -19.14 -3.08
C ASP A 144 -1.59 -19.97 -3.36
N HIS A 145 -2.68 -19.31 -3.72
CA HIS A 145 -3.96 -19.96 -4.03
C HIS A 145 -3.83 -20.94 -5.23
N TYR A 146 -3.13 -20.54 -6.27
CA TYR A 146 -3.00 -21.36 -7.47
C TYR A 146 -1.75 -22.25 -7.50
N ARG A 147 -0.86 -22.16 -6.51
CA ARG A 147 0.41 -22.89 -6.47
C ARG A 147 0.24 -24.40 -6.63
N SER A 148 -0.77 -24.98 -6.00
CA SER A 148 -1.04 -26.42 -6.06
C SER A 148 -1.52 -26.91 -7.44
N ALA A 149 -1.97 -26.01 -8.33
CA ALA A 149 -2.37 -26.36 -9.69
C ALA A 149 -1.15 -26.58 -10.62
N PHE A 150 0.05 -26.33 -10.17
CA PHE A 150 1.28 -26.45 -10.94
C PHE A 150 2.25 -27.42 -10.31
N ALA A 151 2.84 -28.32 -11.10
CA ALA A 151 3.92 -29.22 -10.63
C ALA A 151 5.15 -28.40 -10.20
N SER A 152 5.44 -27.29 -10.88
CA SER A 152 6.45 -26.30 -10.48
C SER A 152 6.11 -24.92 -11.03
N LEU A 153 6.23 -23.90 -10.20
CA LEU A 153 6.04 -22.51 -10.60
C LEU A 153 7.38 -21.91 -11.03
N ARG A 154 7.58 -21.74 -12.33
CA ARG A 154 8.84 -21.24 -12.91
C ARG A 154 8.82 -19.75 -13.18
N SER A 155 7.67 -19.16 -13.38
CA SER A 155 7.51 -17.73 -13.62
C SER A 155 6.08 -17.29 -13.31
N ALA A 156 5.94 -16.07 -12.81
CA ALA A 156 4.67 -15.38 -12.70
C ALA A 156 4.73 -14.10 -13.55
N SER A 157 3.69 -13.85 -14.33
CA SER A 157 3.54 -12.63 -15.12
C SER A 157 2.17 -12.06 -14.86
N TYR A 158 2.11 -10.86 -14.34
CA TYR A 158 0.86 -10.18 -14.02
C TYR A 158 0.99 -8.67 -14.26
N GLY A 159 -0.12 -7.98 -14.26
CA GLY A 159 -0.18 -6.54 -14.46
C GLY A 159 -1.30 -5.91 -13.67
N ILE A 160 -1.12 -4.65 -13.31
CA ILE A 160 -2.14 -3.85 -12.65
C ILE A 160 -2.73 -2.89 -13.68
N ALA A 161 -4.05 -2.97 -13.87
CA ALA A 161 -4.80 -2.06 -14.71
C ALA A 161 -5.86 -1.37 -13.87
N ALA A 162 -5.62 -0.11 -13.51
CA ALA A 162 -6.64 0.68 -12.84
C ALA A 162 -7.81 0.98 -13.79
N ALA A 163 -9.05 0.98 -13.27
CA ALA A 163 -10.21 1.38 -14.02
C ALA A 163 -10.08 2.84 -14.49
N GLN A 164 -10.55 3.15 -15.70
CA GLN A 164 -10.38 4.49 -16.30
C GLN A 164 -11.12 5.57 -15.53
N ALA A 165 -12.31 5.25 -15.02
CA ALA A 165 -13.15 6.17 -14.26
C ALA A 165 -12.79 6.30 -12.77
N THR A 166 -11.79 5.55 -12.29
CA THR A 166 -11.40 5.58 -10.87
C THR A 166 -10.58 6.84 -10.59
N ASN A 167 -10.97 7.59 -9.56
CA ASN A 167 -10.14 8.65 -9.02
C ASN A 167 -8.88 8.04 -8.38
N ARG A 168 -7.73 8.22 -9.03
CA ARG A 168 -6.46 7.64 -8.57
C ARG A 168 -5.82 8.43 -7.43
N GLY A 169 -6.23 9.67 -7.25
CA GLY A 169 -5.57 10.59 -6.32
C GLY A 169 -4.15 11.02 -6.78
N LEU A 170 -3.70 12.16 -6.26
CA LEU A 170 -2.39 12.72 -6.62
C LEU A 170 -1.21 11.83 -6.18
N ALA A 171 -1.32 11.19 -5.00
CA ALA A 171 -0.26 10.32 -4.48
C ALA A 171 -0.02 9.10 -5.38
N THR A 172 -1.08 8.44 -5.86
CA THR A 172 -0.96 7.31 -6.79
C THR A 172 -0.38 7.74 -8.13
N ALA A 173 -0.81 8.88 -8.67
CA ALA A 173 -0.24 9.42 -9.91
C ALA A 173 1.26 9.74 -9.74
N ALA A 174 1.64 10.37 -8.64
CA ALA A 174 3.04 10.67 -8.32
C ALA A 174 3.87 9.38 -8.16
N ALA A 175 3.35 8.34 -7.48
CA ALA A 175 4.01 7.04 -7.35
C ALA A 175 4.26 6.41 -8.73
N ILE A 176 3.25 6.35 -9.60
CA ILE A 176 3.36 5.81 -10.95
C ILE A 176 4.40 6.56 -11.79
N LEU A 177 4.44 7.88 -11.68
CA LEU A 177 5.37 8.71 -12.44
C LEU A 177 6.80 8.68 -11.86
N SER A 178 6.96 8.32 -10.60
CA SER A 178 8.25 8.38 -9.89
C SER A 178 9.34 7.51 -10.49
N TYR A 179 8.99 6.42 -11.16
CA TYR A 179 9.94 5.47 -11.76
C TYR A 179 9.98 5.51 -13.29
N VAL A 180 9.24 6.40 -13.95
CA VAL A 180 9.28 6.56 -15.42
C VAL A 180 10.71 6.82 -15.89
N GLY A 181 11.23 5.99 -16.80
CA GLY A 181 12.59 6.08 -17.32
C GLY A 181 13.71 5.75 -16.33
N LYS A 182 13.40 5.44 -15.06
CA LYS A 182 14.40 5.05 -14.08
C LYS A 182 14.79 3.58 -14.23
N PRO A 183 16.07 3.22 -14.07
CA PRO A 183 16.54 1.85 -14.17
C PRO A 183 16.20 1.06 -12.91
N PHE A 184 15.81 -0.20 -13.11
CA PHE A 184 15.70 -1.20 -12.05
C PHE A 184 15.99 -2.59 -12.61
N PHE A 185 16.10 -3.59 -11.73
CA PHE A 185 16.42 -4.96 -12.13
C PHE A 185 15.20 -5.87 -12.05
N VAL A 186 15.01 -6.68 -13.08
CA VAL A 186 14.07 -7.80 -13.13
C VAL A 186 14.84 -9.10 -13.35
N LEU A 187 14.30 -10.23 -12.91
CA LEU A 187 14.89 -11.53 -13.19
C LEU A 187 14.42 -12.05 -14.56
N ARG A 188 15.34 -12.32 -15.46
CA ARG A 188 15.09 -13.05 -16.72
C ARG A 188 15.96 -14.29 -16.77
N ARG A 189 15.33 -15.47 -16.83
CA ARG A 189 16.05 -16.76 -16.80
C ARG A 189 17.01 -16.85 -15.60
N SER A 190 16.54 -16.42 -14.44
CA SER A 190 17.29 -16.35 -13.18
C SER A 190 18.50 -15.40 -13.19
N MET A 191 18.66 -14.57 -14.23
CA MET A 191 19.72 -13.56 -14.33
C MET A 191 19.13 -12.16 -14.16
N PRO A 192 19.76 -11.29 -13.35
CA PRO A 192 19.36 -9.89 -13.24
C PRO A 192 19.49 -9.19 -14.59
N ARG A 193 18.44 -8.55 -15.05
CA ARG A 193 18.44 -7.72 -16.25
C ARG A 193 17.97 -6.31 -15.90
N ARG A 194 18.78 -5.32 -16.26
CA ARG A 194 18.40 -3.91 -16.13
C ARG A 194 17.33 -3.57 -17.15
N VAL A 195 16.25 -3.00 -16.69
CA VAL A 195 15.15 -2.45 -17.47
C VAL A 195 14.85 -1.04 -16.98
N PHE A 196 13.99 -0.31 -17.69
CA PHE A 196 13.61 1.04 -17.29
C PHE A 196 12.08 1.10 -17.12
N GLY A 197 11.64 1.85 -16.15
CA GLY A 197 10.21 2.06 -15.90
C GLY A 197 9.49 2.54 -17.15
N TRP A 198 8.33 1.95 -17.41
CA TRP A 198 7.48 2.20 -18.57
C TRP A 198 8.07 1.78 -19.94
N GLN A 199 9.24 1.15 -19.98
CA GLN A 199 9.73 0.51 -21.19
C GLN A 199 9.08 -0.84 -21.44
N GLY A 200 9.33 -1.42 -22.63
CA GLY A 200 8.85 -2.75 -23.01
C GLY A 200 7.34 -2.82 -23.14
N LEU A 201 6.73 -1.78 -23.69
CA LEU A 201 5.28 -1.70 -23.88
C LEU A 201 4.74 -2.94 -24.58
N ARG A 202 3.66 -3.51 -24.02
CA ARG A 202 2.95 -4.66 -24.56
C ARG A 202 1.46 -4.39 -24.58
N ALA A 203 0.82 -4.67 -25.71
CA ALA A 203 -0.61 -4.69 -25.80
C ALA A 203 -1.13 -6.09 -25.37
N VAL A 204 -1.99 -6.12 -24.38
CA VAL A 204 -2.65 -7.34 -23.90
C VAL A 204 -4.15 -7.15 -24.06
N ARG A 205 -4.81 -8.10 -24.71
CA ARG A 205 -6.26 -8.10 -24.90
C ARG A 205 -6.91 -8.93 -23.79
N TYR A 206 -7.84 -8.30 -23.09
CA TYR A 206 -8.70 -8.95 -22.10
C TYR A 206 -10.14 -9.06 -22.67
N PRO A 207 -10.84 -10.16 -22.43
CA PRO A 207 -12.21 -10.35 -22.96
C PRO A 207 -13.16 -9.21 -22.60
N GLU A 208 -13.14 -8.78 -21.32
CA GLU A 208 -14.08 -7.78 -20.81
C GLU A 208 -13.52 -6.35 -20.82
N LEU A 209 -12.20 -6.19 -20.73
CA LEU A 209 -11.56 -4.89 -20.61
C LEU A 209 -10.99 -4.34 -21.93
N GLY A 210 -11.05 -5.15 -23.01
CA GLY A 210 -10.42 -4.80 -24.29
C GLY A 210 -8.89 -4.77 -24.22
N VAL A 211 -8.27 -3.98 -25.08
CA VAL A 211 -6.80 -3.88 -25.13
C VAL A 211 -6.29 -2.94 -24.07
N ARG A 212 -5.25 -3.38 -23.34
CA ARG A 212 -4.51 -2.56 -22.37
C ARG A 212 -3.02 -2.58 -22.71
N LEU A 213 -2.37 -1.41 -22.61
CA LEU A 213 -0.93 -1.28 -22.77
C LEU A 213 -0.27 -1.40 -21.39
N PHE A 214 0.73 -2.25 -21.30
CA PHE A 214 1.51 -2.47 -20.10
C PHE A 214 2.98 -2.11 -20.35
N GLY A 215 3.62 -1.48 -19.36
CA GLY A 215 5.04 -1.22 -19.33
C GLY A 215 5.68 -1.80 -18.07
N TYR A 216 6.99 -1.89 -18.01
CA TYR A 216 7.69 -2.34 -16.82
C TYR A 216 7.42 -1.43 -15.62
N CYS A 217 7.17 -2.04 -14.46
CA CYS A 217 6.88 -1.39 -13.21
C CYS A 217 7.81 -1.90 -12.12
N ASP A 218 8.37 -0.99 -11.33
CA ASP A 218 9.18 -1.33 -10.16
C ASP A 218 8.27 -1.55 -8.95
N ILE A 219 8.20 -2.78 -8.45
CA ILE A 219 7.24 -3.20 -7.40
C ILE A 219 7.91 -4.10 -6.37
N PRO A 220 7.35 -4.19 -5.15
CA PRO A 220 7.89 -5.00 -4.06
C PRO A 220 8.08 -6.48 -4.38
N ASP A 221 7.20 -7.05 -5.18
CA ASP A 221 7.19 -8.46 -5.58
C ASP A 221 8.53 -8.90 -6.20
N LEU A 222 9.25 -7.99 -6.85
CA LEU A 222 10.57 -8.25 -7.43
C LEU A 222 11.65 -8.57 -6.39
N GLU A 223 11.44 -8.19 -5.13
CA GLU A 223 12.32 -8.54 -4.00
C GLU A 223 11.74 -9.69 -3.17
N LEU A 224 10.41 -9.71 -2.99
CA LEU A 224 9.77 -10.60 -2.04
C LEU A 224 9.60 -12.01 -2.57
N PHE A 225 9.41 -12.17 -3.89
CA PHE A 225 9.24 -13.49 -4.46
C PHE A 225 10.58 -14.18 -4.69
N PRO A 226 10.66 -15.51 -4.42
CA PRO A 226 11.88 -16.26 -4.61
C PRO A 226 12.45 -16.11 -6.04
N PRO A 227 13.78 -16.15 -6.22
CA PRO A 227 14.42 -16.05 -7.54
C PRO A 227 13.97 -17.10 -8.56
N ALA A 228 13.38 -18.21 -8.10
CA ALA A 228 12.78 -19.23 -8.94
C ALA A 228 11.49 -18.75 -9.64
N ILE A 229 10.78 -17.77 -9.07
CA ILE A 229 9.58 -17.19 -9.65
C ILE A 229 9.97 -15.95 -10.44
N ARG A 230 9.85 -16.03 -11.76
CA ARG A 230 10.14 -14.88 -12.64
C ARG A 230 8.95 -13.94 -12.59
N THR A 231 9.11 -12.83 -11.91
CA THR A 231 8.08 -11.81 -11.80
C THR A 231 8.26 -10.76 -12.88
N TYR A 232 7.22 -10.53 -13.68
CA TYR A 232 7.15 -9.40 -14.62
C TYR A 232 6.02 -8.51 -14.15
N ALA A 233 6.33 -7.37 -13.60
CA ALA A 233 5.31 -6.39 -13.29
C ALA A 233 5.13 -5.46 -14.48
N ILE A 234 3.90 -5.19 -14.82
CA ILE A 234 3.51 -4.34 -15.94
C ILE A 234 2.35 -3.46 -15.46
N SER A 235 2.55 -2.15 -15.46
CA SER A 235 1.46 -1.20 -15.18
C SER A 235 0.76 -0.80 -16.48
N SER A 236 -0.55 -0.62 -16.48
CA SER A 236 -1.30 -0.29 -17.69
C SER A 236 -1.36 1.21 -17.94
N LEU A 237 -1.05 1.62 -19.15
CA LEU A 237 -1.52 2.87 -19.73
C LEU A 237 -2.85 2.60 -20.42
N SER A 238 -3.89 3.37 -20.09
CA SER A 238 -5.12 3.36 -20.89
C SER A 238 -4.92 4.27 -22.11
N PRO A 239 -4.95 3.73 -23.35
CA PRO A 239 -5.09 4.59 -24.50
C PRO A 239 -6.53 5.12 -24.53
N GLY A 240 -6.69 6.42 -24.43
CA GLY A 240 -7.96 7.10 -24.69
C GLY A 240 -8.52 7.88 -23.52
N MET A 241 -7.95 9.06 -23.27
CA MET A 241 -8.78 10.20 -23.00
C MET A 241 -9.15 10.83 -24.36
N ARG A 242 -10.40 10.69 -24.78
CA ARG A 242 -11.05 11.68 -25.62
C ARG A 242 -11.97 12.51 -24.74
#